data_b3c0217cb3fb61a1ff8289d79ef94320
#
_entry.id   b3c0217cb3fb61a1ff8289d79ef94320
#
_cell.length_a   1.000
_cell.length_b   1.000
_cell.length_c   1.000
_cell.angle_alpha   90.00
_cell.angle_beta   90.00
_cell.angle_gamma   90.00
#
_symmetry.space_group_name_H-M   'P 1'
#
loop_
_entity.id
_entity.type
_entity.pdbx_description
1 polymer ?
#
loop_
_entity_poly.entity_id
_entity_poly.type
_entity_poly.pdbx_seq_one_letter_code
_entity_poly.pdbx_strand_id
1 'polypeptide(L)'
;MPKFSKQKTALIIGRWQPWHKGHRELFKAALERAEKVAIGVRHTHATDGKNPFNFEEVKKFIDEDLSRDYSGLYDIIELPNITNVIYGRDVGYKVEKISFGEDIEKISATKVRKSMNITPASHEVSYDERIKRNGHEGGIIWLTGLSGSGKTTLAQLIEKDLFKRGYSVYMLDGDNLRNGLNSNL
;
A
#
# COMPACT_ATOMS: atom_id res chain seq x y z
N MET A 1 12.23 -6.20 -22.21
CA MET A 1 11.91 -4.79 -21.93
C MET A 1 10.52 -4.51 -22.48
N PRO A 2 9.59 -3.94 -21.72
CA PRO A 2 8.30 -3.55 -22.27
C PRO A 2 8.51 -2.52 -23.39
N LYS A 3 7.97 -2.80 -24.57
CA LYS A 3 7.95 -1.83 -25.67
C LYS A 3 6.90 -0.77 -25.33
N PHE A 4 7.32 0.38 -24.85
CA PHE A 4 6.43 1.52 -24.70
C PHE A 4 5.90 1.96 -26.05
N SER A 5 4.59 2.15 -26.14
CA SER A 5 3.92 2.68 -27.32
C SER A 5 4.34 4.14 -27.57
N LYS A 6 4.34 4.57 -28.84
CA LYS A 6 4.51 5.99 -29.23
C LYS A 6 3.24 6.83 -28.95
N GLN A 7 2.18 6.22 -28.44
CA GLN A 7 0.92 6.88 -28.14
C GLN A 7 1.09 7.90 -27.02
N LYS A 8 0.41 9.02 -27.14
CA LYS A 8 0.31 10.00 -26.05
C LYS A 8 -0.35 9.34 -24.85
N THR A 9 0.35 9.30 -23.74
CA THR A 9 -0.11 8.60 -22.53
C THR A 9 -0.19 9.58 -21.37
N ALA A 10 -1.34 9.64 -20.69
CA ALA A 10 -1.49 10.33 -19.42
C ALA A 10 -1.20 9.37 -18.26
N LEU A 11 -0.60 9.87 -17.19
CA LEU A 11 -0.33 9.11 -15.97
C LEU A 11 -1.23 9.61 -14.85
N ILE A 12 -2.00 8.71 -14.25
CA ILE A 12 -2.70 8.98 -12.98
C ILE A 12 -2.06 8.11 -11.88
N ILE A 13 -1.85 8.69 -10.70
CA ILE A 13 -1.16 8.01 -9.59
C ILE A 13 -2.04 8.02 -8.35
N GLY A 14 -2.22 6.85 -7.74
CA GLY A 14 -2.97 6.74 -6.51
C GLY A 14 -2.74 5.42 -5.79
N ARG A 15 -3.35 5.28 -4.61
CA ARG A 15 -3.36 4.01 -3.86
C ARG A 15 -4.52 3.10 -4.27
N TRP A 16 -5.62 3.71 -4.75
CA TRP A 16 -6.81 3.04 -5.26
C TRP A 16 -7.41 2.02 -4.28
N GLN A 17 -7.64 2.40 -3.04
CA GLN A 17 -7.94 1.52 -1.91
C GLN A 17 -9.37 1.64 -1.35
N PRO A 18 -10.40 1.06 -2.01
CA PRO A 18 -10.39 0.42 -3.31
C PRO A 18 -10.62 1.41 -4.46
N TRP A 19 -10.53 0.93 -5.70
CA TRP A 19 -11.01 1.63 -6.88
C TRP A 19 -12.51 1.94 -6.75
N HIS A 20 -12.96 3.10 -7.21
CA HIS A 20 -14.37 3.52 -7.13
C HIS A 20 -14.72 4.55 -8.21
N LYS A 21 -16.00 4.90 -8.33
CA LYS A 21 -16.53 5.81 -9.36
C LYS A 21 -15.75 7.12 -9.48
N GLY A 22 -15.31 7.73 -8.37
CA GLY A 22 -14.49 8.95 -8.42
C GLY A 22 -13.16 8.74 -9.15
N HIS A 23 -12.54 7.57 -9.01
CA HIS A 23 -11.31 7.20 -9.72
C HIS A 23 -11.58 6.92 -11.21
N ARG A 24 -12.73 6.33 -11.55
CA ARG A 24 -13.17 6.16 -12.94
C ARG A 24 -13.37 7.51 -13.64
N GLU A 25 -13.92 8.51 -12.97
CA GLU A 25 -14.04 9.85 -13.56
C GLU A 25 -12.66 10.52 -13.76
N LEU A 26 -11.71 10.31 -12.84
CA LEU A 26 -10.33 10.75 -13.05
C LEU A 26 -9.69 10.07 -14.27
N PHE A 27 -9.91 8.77 -14.42
CA PHE A 27 -9.45 8.03 -15.60
C PHE A 27 -10.04 8.59 -16.89
N LYS A 28 -11.35 8.86 -16.94
CA LYS A 28 -12.00 9.46 -18.12
C LYS A 28 -11.42 10.83 -18.45
N ALA A 29 -11.24 11.69 -17.45
CA ALA A 29 -10.64 13.00 -17.65
C ALA A 29 -9.19 12.93 -18.14
N ALA A 30 -8.43 11.89 -17.74
CA ALA A 30 -7.10 11.62 -18.28
C ALA A 30 -7.16 11.14 -19.74
N LEU A 31 -8.13 10.31 -20.09
CA LEU A 31 -8.33 9.80 -21.44
C LEU A 31 -8.77 10.88 -22.44
N GLU A 32 -9.45 11.95 -21.98
CA GLU A 32 -9.75 13.13 -22.81
C GLU A 32 -8.48 13.90 -23.22
N ARG A 33 -7.36 13.72 -22.51
CA ARG A 33 -6.08 14.44 -22.71
C ARG A 33 -5.02 13.62 -23.42
N ALA A 34 -5.24 12.31 -23.53
CA ALA A 34 -4.27 11.38 -24.10
C ALA A 34 -4.97 10.19 -24.77
N GLU A 35 -4.27 9.50 -25.63
CA GLU A 35 -4.78 8.32 -26.35
C GLU A 35 -4.82 7.07 -25.45
N LYS A 36 -4.06 7.08 -24.35
CA LYS A 36 -3.94 5.99 -23.41
C LYS A 36 -3.68 6.51 -22.01
N VAL A 37 -4.05 5.75 -20.99
CA VAL A 37 -3.82 6.11 -19.59
C VAL A 37 -2.97 5.04 -18.90
N ALA A 38 -1.87 5.45 -18.30
CA ALA A 38 -1.12 4.65 -17.36
C ALA A 38 -1.71 4.87 -15.95
N ILE A 39 -2.21 3.81 -15.33
CA ILE A 39 -2.78 3.85 -13.98
C ILE A 39 -1.70 3.36 -13.01
N GLY A 40 -1.02 4.29 -12.38
CA GLY A 40 0.03 4.01 -11.40
C GLY A 40 -0.57 3.64 -10.05
N VAL A 41 -0.42 2.39 -9.64
CA VAL A 41 -0.81 1.90 -8.32
C VAL A 41 0.39 2.07 -7.40
N ARG A 42 0.32 3.05 -6.49
CA ARG A 42 1.38 3.32 -5.54
C ARG A 42 1.42 2.24 -4.46
N HIS A 43 2.57 1.58 -4.34
CA HIS A 43 2.80 0.57 -3.32
C HIS A 43 2.63 1.15 -1.90
N THR A 44 1.95 0.40 -1.04
CA THR A 44 1.82 0.69 0.39
C THR A 44 2.55 -0.42 1.13
N HIS A 45 3.57 -0.10 1.92
CA HIS A 45 4.52 -1.06 2.51
C HIS A 45 3.90 -2.24 3.27
N ALA A 46 2.61 -2.16 3.63
CA ALA A 46 1.85 -3.24 4.25
C ALA A 46 0.35 -3.06 3.95
N THR A 47 -0.40 -4.14 4.02
CA THR A 47 -1.85 -4.09 4.11
C THR A 47 -2.25 -3.65 5.51
N ASP A 48 -3.01 -2.56 5.60
CA ASP A 48 -3.55 -2.02 6.85
C ASP A 48 -5.02 -1.61 6.67
N GLY A 49 -5.66 -1.15 7.72
CA GLY A 49 -7.08 -0.74 7.64
C GLY A 49 -7.37 0.43 6.69
N LYS A 50 -6.35 1.18 6.26
CA LYS A 50 -6.46 2.24 5.24
C LYS A 50 -6.08 1.74 3.85
N ASN A 51 -5.26 0.70 3.78
CA ASN A 51 -4.75 0.09 2.56
C ASN A 51 -4.92 -1.44 2.63
N PRO A 52 -6.18 -1.95 2.65
CA PRO A 52 -6.45 -3.37 2.89
C PRO A 52 -6.15 -4.27 1.69
N PHE A 53 -5.90 -3.71 0.51
CA PHE A 53 -5.74 -4.45 -0.73
C PHE A 53 -4.29 -4.41 -1.22
N ASN A 54 -3.77 -5.56 -1.67
CA ASN A 54 -2.50 -5.65 -2.36
C ASN A 54 -2.62 -5.20 -3.83
N PHE A 55 -1.51 -5.19 -4.57
CA PHE A 55 -1.49 -4.75 -5.97
C PHE A 55 -2.41 -5.55 -6.87
N GLU A 56 -2.41 -6.88 -6.77
CA GLU A 56 -3.21 -7.75 -7.63
C GLU A 56 -4.72 -7.58 -7.38
N GLU A 57 -5.10 -7.36 -6.13
CA GLU A 57 -6.49 -7.07 -5.77
C GLU A 57 -6.94 -5.71 -6.31
N VAL A 58 -6.10 -4.68 -6.18
CA VAL A 58 -6.38 -3.36 -6.74
C VAL A 58 -6.48 -3.42 -8.27
N LYS A 59 -5.55 -4.11 -8.91
CA LYS A 59 -5.55 -4.33 -10.36
C LYS A 59 -6.83 -5.00 -10.81
N LYS A 60 -7.28 -6.03 -10.11
CA LYS A 60 -8.54 -6.72 -10.38
C LYS A 60 -9.74 -5.77 -10.32
N PHE A 61 -9.85 -4.92 -9.29
CA PHE A 61 -10.94 -3.95 -9.19
C PHE A 61 -10.93 -2.94 -10.36
N ILE A 62 -9.76 -2.51 -10.80
CA ILE A 62 -9.62 -1.61 -11.94
C ILE A 62 -10.06 -2.31 -13.23
N ASP A 63 -9.57 -3.53 -13.47
CA ASP A 63 -9.91 -4.32 -14.65
C ASP A 63 -11.41 -4.68 -14.71
N GLU A 64 -12.03 -5.03 -13.60
CA GLU A 64 -13.47 -5.31 -13.51
C GLU A 64 -14.33 -4.09 -13.89
N ASP A 65 -13.86 -2.88 -13.55
CA ASP A 65 -14.59 -1.64 -13.86
C ASP A 65 -14.31 -1.11 -15.28
N LEU A 66 -13.11 -1.27 -15.80
CA LEU A 66 -12.68 -0.61 -17.03
C LEU A 66 -12.62 -1.52 -18.26
N SER A 67 -12.38 -2.82 -18.11
CA SER A 67 -12.07 -3.70 -19.24
C SER A 67 -13.18 -3.79 -20.27
N ARG A 68 -14.45 -3.69 -19.86
CA ARG A 68 -15.60 -3.75 -20.74
C ARG A 68 -15.65 -2.59 -21.74
N ASP A 69 -15.40 -1.38 -21.24
CA ASP A 69 -15.64 -0.13 -21.99
C ASP A 69 -14.35 0.45 -22.58
N TYR A 70 -13.17 0.12 -21.99
CA TYR A 70 -11.90 0.76 -22.26
C TYR A 70 -10.73 -0.19 -22.52
N SER A 71 -11.03 -1.41 -22.99
CA SER A 71 -9.99 -2.40 -23.30
C SER A 71 -8.93 -1.84 -24.26
N GLY A 72 -7.66 -2.00 -23.91
CA GLY A 72 -6.51 -1.51 -24.69
C GLY A 72 -6.20 -0.01 -24.52
N LEU A 73 -7.05 0.76 -23.81
CA LEU A 73 -6.85 2.19 -23.58
C LEU A 73 -6.15 2.51 -22.26
N TYR A 74 -5.77 1.51 -21.48
CA TYR A 74 -5.04 1.70 -20.23
C TYR A 74 -4.00 0.60 -19.99
N ASP A 75 -3.00 0.94 -19.18
CA ASP A 75 -2.07 0.00 -18.55
C ASP A 75 -2.09 0.22 -17.06
N ILE A 76 -2.03 -0.85 -16.27
CA ILE A 76 -1.91 -0.78 -14.81
C ILE A 76 -0.47 -1.08 -14.44
N ILE A 77 0.16 -0.16 -13.71
CA ILE A 77 1.60 -0.18 -13.40
C ILE A 77 1.77 -0.11 -11.90
N GLU A 78 2.52 -1.07 -11.35
CA GLU A 78 2.95 -0.98 -9.95
C GLU A 78 4.05 0.08 -9.82
N LEU A 79 3.87 1.00 -8.87
CA LEU A 79 4.82 2.05 -8.57
C LEU A 79 5.32 1.93 -7.13
N PRO A 80 6.59 2.26 -6.86
CA PRO A 80 7.08 2.37 -5.50
C PRO A 80 6.31 3.45 -4.72
N ASN A 81 6.58 3.61 -3.44
CA ASN A 81 5.96 4.66 -2.63
C ASN A 81 6.45 6.05 -3.08
N ILE A 82 5.83 6.57 -4.15
CA ILE A 82 6.12 7.90 -4.69
C ILE A 82 5.67 8.97 -3.72
N THR A 83 6.60 9.79 -3.24
CA THR A 83 6.34 10.93 -2.36
C THR A 83 6.47 12.27 -3.09
N ASN A 84 7.28 12.32 -4.15
CA ASN A 84 7.58 13.53 -4.89
C ASN A 84 7.60 13.24 -6.39
N VAL A 85 7.13 14.20 -7.19
CA VAL A 85 7.37 14.24 -8.63
C VAL A 85 8.27 15.46 -8.89
N ILE A 86 9.51 15.22 -9.30
CA ILE A 86 10.52 16.27 -9.47
C ILE A 86 11.01 16.23 -10.92
N TYR A 87 11.04 17.38 -11.60
CA TYR A 87 11.59 17.53 -12.93
C TYR A 87 12.44 18.82 -13.02
N GLY A 88 13.54 18.78 -13.79
CA GLY A 88 14.49 19.89 -13.85
C GLY A 88 14.20 20.87 -14.97
N ARG A 89 14.00 20.38 -16.19
CA ARG A 89 13.67 21.19 -17.38
C ARG A 89 12.27 20.84 -17.86
N ASP A 90 11.64 21.75 -18.59
CA ASP A 90 10.39 21.43 -19.27
C ASP A 90 10.59 20.25 -20.21
N VAL A 91 9.90 19.16 -19.94
CA VAL A 91 10.02 17.87 -20.67
C VAL A 91 8.81 17.63 -21.55
N GLY A 92 7.99 18.64 -21.78
CA GLY A 92 6.85 18.59 -22.69
C GLY A 92 5.62 17.86 -22.13
N TYR A 93 5.56 17.59 -20.83
CA TYR A 93 4.34 17.12 -20.16
C TYR A 93 3.82 18.14 -19.16
N LYS A 94 2.52 18.09 -18.88
CA LYS A 94 1.84 18.95 -17.91
C LYS A 94 1.54 18.17 -16.63
N VAL A 95 1.68 18.84 -15.49
CA VAL A 95 1.17 18.35 -14.21
C VAL A 95 -0.12 19.11 -13.92
N GLU A 96 -1.25 18.42 -13.96
CA GLU A 96 -2.59 19.01 -13.81
C GLU A 96 -3.27 18.43 -12.57
N LYS A 97 -3.90 19.31 -11.80
CA LYS A 97 -4.85 18.92 -10.75
C LYS A 97 -6.25 19.03 -11.33
N ILE A 98 -6.98 17.91 -11.36
CA ILE A 98 -8.38 17.88 -11.80
C ILE A 98 -9.28 17.92 -10.58
N SER A 99 -10.21 18.85 -10.55
CA SER A 99 -11.27 18.94 -9.55
C SER A 99 -12.60 18.53 -10.19
N PHE A 100 -13.37 17.75 -9.47
CA PHE A 100 -14.69 17.29 -9.88
C PHE A 100 -15.76 18.02 -9.06
N GLY A 101 -17.01 17.97 -9.53
CA GLY A 101 -18.13 18.53 -8.78
C GLY A 101 -18.33 17.82 -7.44
N GLU A 102 -19.02 18.49 -6.51
CA GLU A 102 -19.21 18.03 -5.13
C GLU A 102 -19.73 16.60 -4.99
N ASP A 103 -20.54 16.12 -5.92
CA ASP A 103 -21.10 14.77 -5.87
C ASP A 103 -20.03 13.68 -6.04
N ILE A 104 -19.00 13.95 -6.85
CA ILE A 104 -17.87 13.02 -7.06
C ILE A 104 -16.86 13.16 -5.91
N GLU A 105 -16.60 14.37 -5.46
CA GLU A 105 -15.66 14.63 -4.34
C GLU A 105 -16.18 14.06 -3.01
N LYS A 106 -17.49 13.90 -2.84
CA LYS A 106 -18.11 13.21 -1.67
C LYS A 106 -17.87 11.70 -1.67
N ILE A 107 -17.47 11.09 -2.79
CA ILE A 107 -17.12 9.67 -2.86
C ILE A 107 -15.72 9.50 -2.26
N SER A 108 -15.62 8.76 -1.18
CA SER A 108 -14.32 8.49 -0.54
C SER A 108 -14.07 6.99 -0.38
N ALA A 109 -12.83 6.58 -0.57
CA ALA A 109 -12.41 5.20 -0.33
C ALA A 109 -12.79 4.71 1.08
N THR A 110 -12.82 5.59 2.08
CA THR A 110 -13.26 5.28 3.45
C THR A 110 -14.73 4.87 3.50
N LYS A 111 -15.61 5.58 2.79
CA LYS A 111 -17.04 5.22 2.72
C LYS A 111 -17.23 3.89 1.99
N VAL A 112 -16.49 3.68 0.90
CA VAL A 112 -16.54 2.42 0.14
C VAL A 112 -16.04 1.25 0.98
N ARG A 113 -14.92 1.38 1.71
CA ARG A 113 -14.46 0.34 2.65
C ARG A 113 -15.50 0.00 3.72
N LYS A 114 -16.15 1.02 4.29
CA LYS A 114 -17.22 0.79 5.27
C LYS A 114 -18.38 -0.02 4.69
N SER A 115 -18.80 0.25 3.45
CA SER A 115 -19.85 -0.53 2.78
C SER A 115 -19.42 -1.98 2.47
N MET A 116 -18.12 -2.23 2.38
CA MET A 116 -17.53 -3.57 2.22
C MET A 116 -17.29 -4.27 3.59
N ASN A 117 -17.75 -3.70 4.70
CA ASN A 117 -17.48 -4.16 6.07
C ASN A 117 -15.98 -4.19 6.44
N ILE A 118 -15.16 -3.43 5.73
CA ILE A 118 -13.74 -3.28 6.03
C ILE A 118 -13.61 -2.07 6.96
N THR A 119 -13.56 -2.34 8.25
CA THR A 119 -13.27 -1.31 9.27
C THR A 119 -11.80 -1.42 9.66
N PRO A 120 -11.03 -0.32 9.62
CA PRO A 120 -9.71 -0.30 10.23
C PRO A 120 -9.85 -0.63 11.72
N ALA A 121 -9.00 -1.51 12.24
CA ALA A 121 -8.86 -1.61 13.69
C ALA A 121 -8.46 -0.22 14.21
N SER A 122 -9.34 0.45 14.94
CA SER A 122 -9.01 1.70 15.60
C SER A 122 -8.29 1.35 16.89
N HIS A 123 -7.01 1.69 16.97
CA HIS A 123 -6.30 1.66 18.24
C HIS A 123 -6.56 2.97 18.97
N GLU A 124 -7.07 2.92 20.19
CA GLU A 124 -7.25 4.10 21.04
C GLU A 124 -5.90 4.70 21.47
N VAL A 125 -4.86 3.87 21.51
CA VAL A 125 -3.49 4.31 21.79
C VAL A 125 -2.76 4.50 20.49
N SER A 126 -2.36 5.74 20.18
CA SER A 126 -1.62 6.09 18.96
C SER A 126 -0.19 5.55 18.96
N TYR A 127 0.41 5.49 17.77
CA TYR A 127 1.82 5.12 17.60
C TYR A 127 2.76 6.09 18.36
N ASP A 128 2.49 7.39 18.29
CA ASP A 128 3.30 8.42 18.97
C ASP A 128 3.22 8.33 20.49
N GLU A 129 2.05 8.01 21.05
CA GLU A 129 1.89 7.76 22.49
C GLU A 129 2.71 6.54 22.95
N ARG A 130 2.77 5.49 22.11
CA ARG A 130 3.61 4.31 22.38
C ARG A 130 5.09 4.65 22.35
N ILE A 131 5.58 5.41 21.36
CA ILE A 131 6.97 5.89 21.30
C ILE A 131 7.31 6.72 22.52
N LYS A 132 6.46 7.68 22.87
CA LYS A 132 6.65 8.55 24.04
C LYS A 132 6.75 7.76 25.33
N ARG A 133 5.89 6.76 25.49
CA ARG A 133 5.89 5.88 26.68
C ARG A 133 7.12 4.98 26.73
N ASN A 134 7.50 4.37 25.62
CA ASN A 134 8.56 3.38 25.56
C ASN A 134 9.95 4.01 25.46
N GLY A 135 10.03 5.28 25.04
CA GLY A 135 11.30 5.98 24.80
C GLY A 135 12.00 5.56 23.51
N HIS A 136 11.36 4.73 22.68
CA HIS A 136 11.90 4.25 21.40
C HIS A 136 10.79 3.89 20.43
N GLU A 137 11.10 3.85 19.14
CA GLU A 137 10.21 3.34 18.10
C GLU A 137 10.06 1.82 18.18
N GLY A 138 8.90 1.32 17.72
CA GLY A 138 8.68 -0.11 17.56
C GLY A 138 9.39 -0.66 16.33
N GLY A 139 9.92 -1.88 16.43
CA GLY A 139 10.57 -2.57 15.32
C GLY A 139 10.42 -4.09 15.42
N ILE A 140 10.65 -4.78 14.31
CA ILE A 140 10.66 -6.24 14.26
C ILE A 140 12.02 -6.69 13.70
N ILE A 141 12.69 -7.58 14.43
CA ILE A 141 13.89 -8.29 13.95
C ILE A 141 13.44 -9.68 13.52
N TRP A 142 13.50 -9.96 12.23
CA TRP A 142 13.09 -11.22 11.66
C TRP A 142 14.30 -12.11 11.37
N LEU A 143 14.42 -13.26 12.05
CA LEU A 143 15.50 -14.22 11.85
C LEU A 143 15.02 -15.40 11.00
N THR A 144 15.68 -15.66 9.88
CA THR A 144 15.39 -16.77 8.97
C THR A 144 16.59 -17.70 8.85
N GLY A 145 16.35 -18.96 8.50
CA GLY A 145 17.39 -19.95 8.26
C GLY A 145 16.89 -21.38 8.52
N LEU A 146 17.70 -22.37 8.16
CA LEU A 146 17.39 -23.80 8.33
C LEU A 146 17.21 -24.17 9.80
N SER A 147 16.56 -25.31 10.05
CA SER A 147 16.48 -25.90 11.40
C SER A 147 17.89 -26.16 11.93
N GLY A 148 18.12 -25.88 13.19
CA GLY A 148 19.45 -26.05 13.83
C GLY A 148 20.49 -24.96 13.48
N SER A 149 20.16 -23.91 12.69
CA SER A 149 21.13 -22.86 12.30
C SER A 149 21.45 -21.82 13.39
N GLY A 150 20.97 -22.03 14.61
CA GLY A 150 21.28 -21.14 15.75
C GLY A 150 20.39 -19.90 15.88
N LYS A 151 19.28 -19.81 15.14
CA LYS A 151 18.34 -18.65 15.19
C LYS A 151 17.87 -18.33 16.60
N THR A 152 17.41 -19.34 17.33
CA THR A 152 16.90 -19.18 18.71
C THR A 152 17.98 -18.67 19.64
N THR A 153 19.20 -19.22 19.53
CA THR A 153 20.36 -18.77 20.33
C THR A 153 20.68 -17.30 20.04
N LEU A 154 20.70 -16.90 18.76
CA LEU A 154 20.95 -15.52 18.36
C LEU A 154 19.83 -14.61 18.84
N ALA A 155 18.56 -15.02 18.71
CA ALA A 155 17.40 -14.25 19.17
C ALA A 155 17.49 -13.98 20.69
N GLN A 156 17.84 -14.98 21.48
CA GLN A 156 18.02 -14.85 22.94
C GLN A 156 19.13 -13.86 23.31
N LEU A 157 20.25 -13.88 22.57
CA LEU A 157 21.34 -12.94 22.79
C LEU A 157 20.92 -11.50 22.45
N ILE A 158 20.22 -11.30 21.33
CA ILE A 158 19.70 -10.00 20.91
C ILE A 158 18.67 -9.48 21.93
N GLU A 159 17.72 -10.32 22.34
CA GLU A 159 16.72 -9.96 23.35
C GLU A 159 17.41 -9.50 24.65
N LYS A 160 18.37 -10.26 25.15
CA LYS A 160 19.13 -9.92 26.37
C LYS A 160 19.90 -8.61 26.26
N ASP A 161 20.52 -8.34 25.09
CA ASP A 161 21.28 -7.11 24.87
C ASP A 161 20.37 -5.89 24.77
N LEU A 162 19.27 -5.99 23.99
CA LEU A 162 18.28 -4.93 23.86
C LEU A 162 17.59 -4.63 25.20
N PHE A 163 17.22 -5.66 25.96
CA PHE A 163 16.63 -5.47 27.29
C PHE A 163 17.57 -4.73 28.25
N LYS A 164 18.86 -5.06 28.25
CA LYS A 164 19.87 -4.35 29.05
C LYS A 164 20.04 -2.89 28.66
N ARG A 165 19.77 -2.56 27.41
CA ARG A 165 19.79 -1.19 26.88
C ARG A 165 18.50 -0.40 27.15
N GLY A 166 17.51 -1.01 27.83
CA GLY A 166 16.25 -0.37 28.20
C GLY A 166 15.14 -0.46 27.15
N TYR A 167 15.31 -1.29 26.11
CA TYR A 167 14.25 -1.55 25.14
C TYR A 167 13.20 -2.50 25.68
N SER A 168 11.92 -2.22 25.42
CA SER A 168 10.83 -3.18 25.63
C SER A 168 10.86 -4.21 24.51
N VAL A 169 11.47 -5.36 24.75
CA VAL A 169 11.69 -6.41 23.73
C VAL A 169 11.08 -7.72 24.20
N TYR A 170 10.59 -8.51 23.23
CA TYR A 170 10.08 -9.85 23.47
C TYR A 170 10.38 -10.76 22.26
N MET A 171 10.94 -11.93 22.53
CA MET A 171 11.24 -12.94 21.52
C MET A 171 10.01 -13.82 21.27
N LEU A 172 9.59 -13.90 20.00
CA LEU A 172 8.57 -14.84 19.53
C LEU A 172 9.26 -15.99 18.79
N ASP A 173 9.26 -17.18 19.38
CA ASP A 173 9.76 -18.40 18.74
C ASP A 173 8.65 -19.08 17.94
N GLY A 174 8.92 -19.39 16.65
CA GLY A 174 7.93 -19.96 15.75
C GLY A 174 7.43 -21.35 16.16
N ASP A 175 8.27 -22.14 16.84
CA ASP A 175 7.88 -23.47 17.32
C ASP A 175 6.94 -23.35 18.52
N ASN A 176 7.21 -22.42 19.41
CA ASN A 176 6.33 -22.12 20.54
C ASN A 176 4.98 -21.54 20.08
N LEU A 177 4.97 -20.69 19.04
CA LEU A 177 3.73 -20.16 18.47
C LEU A 177 2.87 -21.25 17.82
N ARG A 178 3.49 -22.19 17.09
CA ARG A 178 2.78 -23.33 16.48
C ARG A 178 2.18 -24.26 17.51
N ASN A 179 2.88 -24.50 18.61
CA ASN A 179 2.42 -25.39 19.68
C ASN A 179 1.38 -24.74 20.61
N GLY A 180 1.25 -23.41 20.58
CA GLY A 180 0.32 -22.64 21.41
C GLY A 180 -0.83 -22.05 20.60
N LEU A 181 -0.62 -20.85 20.02
CA LEU A 181 -1.68 -20.08 19.36
C LEU A 181 -2.25 -20.71 18.09
N ASN A 182 -1.45 -21.52 17.36
CA ASN A 182 -1.81 -22.10 16.07
C ASN A 182 -1.79 -23.64 16.09
N SER A 183 -2.06 -24.25 17.24
CA SER A 183 -2.09 -25.72 17.36
C SER A 183 -3.17 -26.41 16.52
N ASN A 184 -4.12 -25.63 15.95
CA ASN A 184 -5.26 -26.10 15.16
C ASN A 184 -5.11 -25.82 13.63
N LEU A 185 -3.98 -25.27 13.17
CA LEU A 185 -3.74 -24.94 11.76
C LEU A 185 -2.78 -25.92 11.09
#